data_8c852cde6300adc3cd8f7291fa872930
#
_entry.id   8c852cde6300adc3cd8f7291fa872930
#
_cell.length_a   1.000
_cell.length_b   1.000
_cell.length_c   1.000
_cell.angle_alpha   90.00
_cell.angle_beta   90.00
_cell.angle_gamma   90.00
#
_symmetry.space_group_name_H-M   'P 1'
#
loop_
_entity.id
_entity.type
_entity.pdbx_description
1 polymer ?
#
loop_
_entity_poly.entity_id
_entity_poly.type
_entity_poly.pdbx_seq_one_letter_code
_entity_poly.pdbx_strand_id
1 'polypeptide(L)'
;MNKFPLLAGCLLIAFACGSPKYLTYEQFGARGDGVTDDFPAIIATHAAANEKGLPVKAAAGKTYYIGNTPGTAVIRTDVDFGTARFIIDDSHVSLDNREDYIFRIESSLEPFPIDGIGSLKRDQTSIGKSLPCRCLVEVANDNHKVYIRLGANQNSGVSQQEFFIADGDGNIEPSSALIWDYDEITRMTAHPIDDKLLTVKGGIFTTIANQAPSKYTYYGRGIAVERSNVRIEGITHYIEGEIDHGAPYDGFLALDTAADIVVSGCLLTAHKTYKTIGSAGVSVSMGTYDISAHGCVGVKWENCSQTTDINDTRYWGIFVSNFCKSLALDHCVLSRFDAHQGVRNVTLTNCEFGHTGVNVVGYGTLRLENCTIHRKSLIALREDYGSSWEGELIVRNCKLIVPEGAKNVSLLRGSNAGKHDFGYTCYLPERIDIENLVIDDSLVTDNDYQGPMIFGKFKRNVDEDVPYPYIAKGVINIRGVEVASGKPLEVNQEPETFQDYTITVSR
;
A
#
# COMPACT_ATOMS: atom_id res chain seq x y z
N MET A 1 90.67 2.60 -22.52
CA MET A 1 89.80 1.93 -21.55
C MET A 1 88.71 2.88 -21.12
N ASN A 2 87.61 2.91 -21.86
CA ASN A 2 86.45 3.83 -21.53
C ASN A 2 85.35 3.00 -20.89
N LYS A 3 84.99 3.32 -19.65
CA LYS A 3 83.85 2.74 -18.93
C LYS A 3 82.63 3.54 -19.24
N PHE A 4 81.57 2.96 -19.82
CA PHE A 4 80.25 3.50 -19.91
C PHE A 4 79.42 3.11 -18.65
N PRO A 5 78.66 3.97 -18.04
CA PRO A 5 77.70 3.61 -17.00
C PRO A 5 76.37 3.25 -17.63
N LEU A 6 75.83 2.08 -17.24
CA LEU A 6 74.47 1.64 -17.55
C LEU A 6 73.48 2.46 -16.73
N LEU A 7 72.63 3.25 -17.38
CA LEU A 7 71.48 3.90 -16.77
C LEU A 7 70.32 2.87 -16.74
N ALA A 8 69.98 2.37 -15.56
CA ALA A 8 68.74 1.62 -15.34
C ALA A 8 67.56 2.55 -15.24
N GLY A 9 66.77 2.67 -16.30
CA GLY A 9 65.51 3.40 -16.29
C GLY A 9 64.41 2.58 -15.56
N CYS A 10 64.02 3.00 -14.34
CA CYS A 10 62.81 2.51 -13.68
C CYS A 10 61.62 3.10 -14.39
N LEU A 11 60.87 2.25 -15.14
CA LEU A 11 59.56 2.59 -15.71
C LEU A 11 58.52 2.54 -14.57
N LEU A 12 58.19 3.67 -13.99
CA LEU A 12 57.02 3.78 -13.11
C LEU A 12 55.76 3.70 -13.96
N ILE A 13 55.10 2.54 -13.97
CA ILE A 13 53.78 2.35 -14.49
C ILE A 13 52.82 2.95 -13.47
N ALA A 14 52.45 4.21 -13.66
CA ALA A 14 51.33 4.80 -12.94
C ALA A 14 50.03 4.15 -13.42
N PHE A 15 49.48 3.23 -12.65
CA PHE A 15 48.10 2.83 -12.80
C PHE A 15 47.22 4.05 -12.46
N ALA A 16 46.68 4.68 -13.49
CA ALA A 16 45.61 5.62 -13.32
C ALA A 16 44.38 4.85 -12.81
N CYS A 17 44.26 4.72 -11.50
CA CYS A 17 43.06 4.20 -10.86
C CYS A 17 41.99 5.29 -11.02
N GLY A 18 41.20 5.20 -12.10
CA GLY A 18 40.03 6.05 -12.23
C GLY A 18 39.15 5.85 -11.01
N SER A 19 38.59 6.93 -10.45
CA SER A 19 37.64 6.85 -9.34
C SER A 19 36.54 5.83 -9.67
N PRO A 20 36.17 4.94 -8.77
CA PRO A 20 35.14 3.94 -9.02
C PRO A 20 33.82 4.65 -9.37
N LYS A 21 33.16 4.17 -10.42
CA LYS A 21 31.85 4.71 -10.84
C LYS A 21 30.70 4.24 -9.94
N TYR A 22 30.91 3.22 -9.13
CA TYR A 22 29.97 2.62 -8.17
C TYR A 22 30.76 1.86 -7.09
N LEU A 23 30.07 1.52 -5.99
CA LEU A 23 30.62 0.65 -4.95
C LEU A 23 29.96 -0.73 -5.03
N THR A 24 30.69 -1.77 -4.56
CA THR A 24 30.17 -3.15 -4.46
C THR A 24 30.34 -3.67 -3.04
N TYR A 25 29.52 -4.66 -2.66
CA TYR A 25 29.59 -5.27 -1.33
C TYR A 25 30.92 -5.98 -1.06
N GLU A 26 31.53 -6.56 -2.09
CA GLU A 26 32.84 -7.24 -2.00
C GLU A 26 33.97 -6.27 -1.61
N GLN A 27 33.89 -5.01 -2.01
CA GLN A 27 34.88 -3.99 -1.61
C GLN A 27 34.89 -3.74 -0.11
N PHE A 28 33.81 -4.12 0.59
CA PHE A 28 33.65 -3.99 2.03
C PHE A 28 33.64 -5.32 2.77
N GLY A 29 34.01 -6.41 2.09
CA GLY A 29 34.25 -7.70 2.69
C GLY A 29 33.12 -8.73 2.55
N ALA A 30 32.04 -8.42 1.81
CA ALA A 30 31.01 -9.41 1.52
C ALA A 30 31.56 -10.57 0.71
N ARG A 31 31.15 -11.79 1.03
CA ARG A 31 31.54 -13.02 0.31
C ARG A 31 30.55 -13.39 -0.78
N GLY A 32 29.26 -13.17 -0.52
CA GLY A 32 28.20 -13.54 -1.44
C GLY A 32 28.17 -15.04 -1.70
N ASP A 33 28.44 -15.86 -0.67
CA ASP A 33 28.48 -17.32 -0.71
C ASP A 33 27.20 -18.00 -0.21
N GLY A 34 26.23 -17.19 0.25
CA GLY A 34 24.93 -17.63 0.77
C GLY A 34 24.95 -18.20 2.18
N VAL A 35 26.10 -18.11 2.89
CA VAL A 35 26.28 -18.70 4.24
C VAL A 35 26.89 -17.70 5.22
N THR A 36 27.90 -16.94 4.77
CA THR A 36 28.55 -15.92 5.58
C THR A 36 27.60 -14.75 5.77
N ASP A 37 27.45 -14.24 6.99
CA ASP A 37 26.66 -13.03 7.25
C ASP A 37 27.34 -11.82 6.59
N ASP A 38 26.80 -11.41 5.45
CA ASP A 38 27.28 -10.30 4.65
C ASP A 38 26.70 -8.95 5.06
N PHE A 39 25.77 -8.93 6.03
CA PHE A 39 25.04 -7.71 6.39
C PHE A 39 25.95 -6.58 6.90
N PRO A 40 27.02 -6.83 7.71
CA PRO A 40 27.98 -5.78 8.06
C PRO A 40 28.62 -5.10 6.85
N ALA A 41 28.98 -5.89 5.84
CA ALA A 41 29.57 -5.36 4.60
C ALA A 41 28.57 -4.58 3.75
N ILE A 42 27.30 -5.02 3.71
CA ILE A 42 26.21 -4.32 3.04
C ILE A 42 25.98 -2.96 3.70
N ILE A 43 25.85 -2.90 5.03
CA ILE A 43 25.70 -1.64 5.79
C ILE A 43 26.88 -0.68 5.50
N ALA A 44 28.11 -1.17 5.60
CA ALA A 44 29.31 -0.38 5.36
C ALA A 44 29.39 0.16 3.92
N THR A 45 28.96 -0.64 2.94
CA THR A 45 28.92 -0.21 1.53
C THR A 45 27.95 0.95 1.32
N HIS A 46 26.73 0.85 1.84
CA HIS A 46 25.73 1.93 1.71
C HIS A 46 26.14 3.18 2.46
N ALA A 47 26.73 3.05 3.65
CA ALA A 47 27.29 4.20 4.38
C ALA A 47 28.34 4.94 3.56
N ALA A 48 29.30 4.22 2.98
CA ALA A 48 30.33 4.81 2.13
C ALA A 48 29.77 5.37 0.81
N ALA A 49 28.73 4.74 0.25
CA ALA A 49 28.06 5.22 -0.95
C ALA A 49 27.36 6.53 -0.72
N ASN A 50 26.63 6.65 0.40
CA ASN A 50 25.95 7.88 0.81
C ASN A 50 26.95 9.03 1.03
N GLU A 51 28.08 8.77 1.68
CA GLU A 51 29.13 9.77 1.92
C GLU A 51 29.75 10.28 0.60
N LYS A 52 29.98 9.36 -0.36
CA LYS A 52 30.65 9.69 -1.64
C LYS A 52 29.70 10.11 -2.74
N GLY A 53 28.40 10.00 -2.56
CA GLY A 53 27.39 10.21 -3.61
C GLY A 53 27.51 9.22 -4.76
N LEU A 54 27.97 7.98 -4.51
CA LEU A 54 28.16 6.96 -5.52
C LEU A 54 27.06 5.91 -5.47
N PRO A 55 26.61 5.38 -6.62
CA PRO A 55 25.66 4.27 -6.64
C PRO A 55 26.29 2.98 -6.11
N VAL A 56 25.41 2.07 -5.63
CA VAL A 56 25.79 0.72 -5.21
C VAL A 56 25.37 -0.29 -6.28
N LYS A 57 26.23 -1.26 -6.53
CA LYS A 57 25.91 -2.37 -7.44
C LYS A 57 26.27 -3.72 -6.81
N ALA A 58 25.28 -4.61 -6.68
CA ALA A 58 25.52 -5.97 -6.26
C ALA A 58 26.15 -6.81 -7.39
N ALA A 59 27.02 -7.75 -7.03
CA ALA A 59 27.65 -8.61 -8.03
C ALA A 59 26.66 -9.67 -8.57
N ALA A 60 26.58 -9.77 -9.88
CA ALA A 60 25.68 -10.70 -10.55
C ALA A 60 25.91 -12.16 -10.11
N GLY A 61 24.82 -12.89 -9.82
CA GLY A 61 24.86 -14.30 -9.45
C GLY A 61 25.37 -14.61 -8.04
N LYS A 62 25.74 -13.59 -7.25
CA LYS A 62 26.10 -13.76 -5.84
C LYS A 62 24.86 -13.99 -4.98
N THR A 63 25.03 -14.68 -3.85
CA THR A 63 24.01 -14.87 -2.83
C THR A 63 24.49 -14.29 -1.52
N TYR A 64 23.93 -13.19 -1.09
CA TYR A 64 24.25 -12.53 0.19
C TYR A 64 23.32 -13.06 1.27
N TYR A 65 23.91 -13.53 2.37
CA TYR A 65 23.15 -13.97 3.53
C TYR A 65 23.11 -12.84 4.56
N ILE A 66 21.91 -12.57 5.06
CA ILE A 66 21.62 -11.56 6.09
C ILE A 66 21.14 -12.33 7.31
N GLY A 67 22.03 -12.46 8.29
CA GLY A 67 21.80 -13.22 9.52
C GLY A 67 21.31 -12.34 10.68
N ASN A 68 21.90 -12.57 11.86
CA ASN A 68 21.49 -11.90 13.10
C ASN A 68 22.26 -10.61 13.40
N THR A 69 23.06 -10.09 12.49
CA THR A 69 23.71 -8.79 12.69
C THR A 69 22.67 -7.71 12.79
N PRO A 70 22.60 -6.93 13.90
CA PRO A 70 21.65 -5.82 14.02
C PRO A 70 22.05 -4.64 13.14
N GLY A 71 21.06 -3.87 12.70
CA GLY A 71 21.27 -2.64 11.95
C GLY A 71 20.40 -2.54 10.71
N THR A 72 20.59 -1.46 9.98
CA THR A 72 19.87 -1.13 8.74
C THR A 72 20.84 -0.56 7.71
N ALA A 73 20.75 -1.01 6.49
CA ALA A 73 21.49 -0.44 5.36
C ALA A 73 20.72 0.76 4.79
N VAL A 74 21.17 1.97 5.09
CA VAL A 74 20.53 3.23 4.66
C VAL A 74 20.89 3.53 3.20
N ILE A 75 19.89 3.68 2.35
CA ILE A 75 20.01 3.95 0.91
C ILE A 75 19.65 5.42 0.63
N ARG A 76 20.64 6.22 0.17
CA ARG A 76 20.47 7.60 -0.30
C ARG A 76 21.02 7.83 -1.71
N THR A 77 21.53 6.76 -2.34
CA THR A 77 22.05 6.75 -3.72
C THR A 77 21.44 5.61 -4.52
N ASP A 78 21.51 5.69 -5.83
CA ASP A 78 20.97 4.65 -6.70
C ASP A 78 21.56 3.26 -6.38
N VAL A 79 20.71 2.22 -6.46
CA VAL A 79 21.09 0.83 -6.18
C VAL A 79 20.69 -0.06 -7.34
N ASP A 80 21.65 -0.87 -7.82
CA ASP A 80 21.42 -1.94 -8.79
C ASP A 80 21.72 -3.29 -8.13
N PHE A 81 20.71 -3.95 -7.61
CA PHE A 81 20.84 -5.33 -7.08
C PHE A 81 20.97 -6.37 -8.21
N GLY A 82 20.59 -6.01 -9.45
CA GLY A 82 20.72 -6.85 -10.63
C GLY A 82 20.08 -8.24 -10.45
N THR A 83 20.86 -9.28 -10.63
CA THR A 83 20.45 -10.69 -10.45
C THR A 83 20.99 -11.31 -9.16
N ALA A 84 21.50 -10.50 -8.24
CA ALA A 84 21.97 -10.98 -6.94
C ALA A 84 20.80 -11.52 -6.11
N ARG A 85 21.09 -12.51 -5.26
CA ARG A 85 20.18 -13.12 -4.33
C ARG A 85 20.47 -12.63 -2.91
N PHE A 86 19.44 -12.47 -2.11
CA PHE A 86 19.53 -12.07 -0.71
C PHE A 86 18.68 -13.03 0.13
N ILE A 87 19.29 -13.70 1.10
CA ILE A 87 18.61 -14.56 2.07
C ILE A 87 18.52 -13.77 3.36
N ILE A 88 17.31 -13.43 3.77
CA ILE A 88 17.00 -12.74 5.03
C ILE A 88 16.55 -13.80 6.01
N ASP A 89 17.39 -14.15 6.98
CA ASP A 89 17.06 -15.20 7.95
C ASP A 89 16.46 -14.62 9.23
N ASP A 90 15.13 -14.67 9.31
CA ASP A 90 14.36 -14.21 10.46
C ASP A 90 13.99 -15.34 11.43
N SER A 91 14.50 -16.56 11.24
CA SER A 91 14.16 -17.72 12.09
C SER A 91 14.50 -17.51 13.57
N HIS A 92 15.49 -16.68 13.88
CA HIS A 92 15.97 -16.38 15.23
C HIS A 92 15.91 -14.89 15.58
N VAL A 93 15.20 -14.09 14.79
CA VAL A 93 15.13 -12.63 15.00
C VAL A 93 14.44 -12.29 16.32
N SER A 94 14.95 -11.27 17.02
CA SER A 94 14.26 -10.67 18.18
C SER A 94 13.15 -9.72 17.69
N LEU A 95 11.96 -9.87 18.25
CA LEU A 95 10.82 -8.99 17.96
C LEU A 95 10.70 -7.81 18.93
N ASP A 96 11.72 -7.53 19.72
CA ASP A 96 11.73 -6.40 20.65
C ASP A 96 11.82 -5.06 19.90
N ASN A 97 12.56 -5.03 18.78
CA ASN A 97 12.55 -3.94 17.82
C ASN A 97 11.59 -4.27 16.68
N ARG A 98 10.47 -3.54 16.55
CA ARG A 98 9.45 -3.77 15.54
C ARG A 98 9.73 -3.11 14.19
N GLU A 99 10.73 -2.26 14.10
CA GLU A 99 11.10 -1.50 12.90
C GLU A 99 12.56 -1.80 12.50
N ASP A 100 12.89 -3.07 12.41
CA ASP A 100 14.25 -3.56 12.12
C ASP A 100 14.41 -3.87 10.61
N TYR A 101 14.16 -2.86 9.79
CA TYR A 101 14.26 -2.99 8.33
C TYR A 101 15.69 -3.28 7.86
N ILE A 102 15.83 -4.19 6.91
CA ILE A 102 17.13 -4.52 6.28
C ILE A 102 17.65 -3.34 5.47
N PHE A 103 16.80 -2.76 4.64
CA PHE A 103 17.11 -1.57 3.85
C PHE A 103 16.12 -0.46 4.19
N ARG A 104 16.64 0.77 4.27
CA ARG A 104 15.81 1.96 4.46
C ARG A 104 16.21 3.02 3.43
N ILE A 105 15.29 3.37 2.56
CA ILE A 105 15.47 4.42 1.57
C ILE A 105 15.04 5.73 2.19
N GLU A 106 16.01 6.61 2.48
CA GLU A 106 15.81 7.86 3.19
C GLU A 106 16.22 9.08 2.35
N SER A 107 15.61 10.21 2.66
CA SER A 107 16.10 11.52 2.22
C SER A 107 17.27 11.98 3.10
N SER A 108 18.08 12.88 2.56
CA SER A 108 19.03 13.70 3.34
C SER A 108 18.43 15.05 3.75
N LEU A 109 17.21 15.34 3.30
CA LEU A 109 16.47 16.56 3.65
C LEU A 109 15.69 16.30 4.95
N GLU A 110 15.87 17.20 5.93
CA GLU A 110 15.25 17.05 7.24
C GLU A 110 13.81 17.58 7.24
N PRO A 111 12.84 16.84 7.78
CA PRO A 111 11.51 17.35 8.05
C PRO A 111 11.53 18.52 9.02
N PHE A 112 10.57 19.44 8.91
CA PHE A 112 10.46 20.59 9.79
C PHE A 112 9.01 20.90 10.16
N PRO A 113 8.75 21.46 11.36
CA PRO A 113 7.41 21.84 11.77
C PRO A 113 6.91 23.06 11.00
N ILE A 114 5.60 23.10 10.75
CA ILE A 114 4.89 24.28 10.22
C ILE A 114 4.08 24.90 11.35
N ASP A 115 4.59 26.01 11.91
CA ASP A 115 3.93 26.70 13.00
C ASP A 115 3.01 27.82 12.51
N GLY A 116 2.06 28.26 13.37
CA GLY A 116 1.23 29.44 13.17
C GLY A 116 0.00 29.20 12.31
N ILE A 117 -0.31 27.94 11.93
CA ILE A 117 -1.55 27.54 11.27
C ILE A 117 -2.39 26.80 12.30
N GLY A 118 -3.50 27.38 12.75
CA GLY A 118 -4.36 26.79 13.79
C GLY A 118 -5.51 25.97 13.23
N SER A 119 -5.88 26.17 11.97
CA SER A 119 -7.00 25.48 11.31
C SER A 119 -6.79 25.36 9.82
N LEU A 120 -7.39 24.35 9.21
CA LEU A 120 -7.49 24.17 7.75
C LEU A 120 -8.92 23.74 7.42
N LYS A 121 -9.35 24.04 6.19
CA LYS A 121 -10.67 23.65 5.71
C LYS A 121 -10.55 22.65 4.56
N ARG A 122 -11.51 21.73 4.49
CA ARG A 122 -11.67 20.83 3.38
C ARG A 122 -11.62 21.58 2.05
N ASP A 123 -10.92 20.99 1.07
CA ASP A 123 -10.74 21.56 -0.28
C ASP A 123 -10.07 22.95 -0.32
N GLN A 124 -9.48 23.41 0.78
CA GLN A 124 -8.66 24.61 0.81
C GLN A 124 -7.47 24.47 -0.16
N THR A 125 -7.18 25.52 -0.93
CA THR A 125 -6.18 25.48 -2.00
C THR A 125 -4.80 25.98 -1.59
N SER A 126 -4.65 26.54 -0.38
CA SER A 126 -3.37 27.04 0.14
C SER A 126 -3.34 26.95 1.65
N ILE A 127 -2.18 26.65 2.22
CA ILE A 127 -1.94 26.71 3.67
C ILE A 127 -1.72 28.13 4.17
N GLY A 128 -1.63 29.13 3.26
CA GLY A 128 -1.40 30.54 3.59
C GLY A 128 0.00 30.87 4.13
N LYS A 129 0.97 29.99 3.89
CA LYS A 129 2.36 30.13 4.33
C LYS A 129 3.31 29.53 3.29
N SER A 130 4.36 30.29 2.92
CA SER A 130 5.38 29.81 1.99
C SER A 130 6.29 28.76 2.65
N LEU A 131 6.70 27.77 1.87
CA LEU A 131 7.64 26.72 2.25
C LEU A 131 8.97 26.89 1.49
N PRO A 132 10.09 26.35 1.99
CA PRO A 132 11.38 26.46 1.31
C PRO A 132 11.45 25.72 -0.02
N CYS A 133 10.59 24.70 -0.20
CA CYS A 133 10.49 23.87 -1.41
C CYS A 133 9.14 23.18 -1.44
N ARG A 134 8.90 22.35 -2.46
CA ARG A 134 7.74 21.43 -2.53
C ARG A 134 7.87 20.38 -1.43
N CYS A 135 6.82 20.18 -0.63
CA CYS A 135 6.81 19.29 0.53
C CYS A 135 5.58 18.37 0.54
N LEU A 136 5.76 17.17 1.03
CA LEU A 136 4.68 16.39 1.59
C LEU A 136 4.40 16.92 2.99
N VAL A 137 3.18 17.34 3.25
CA VAL A 137 2.77 17.91 4.53
C VAL A 137 1.86 16.92 5.25
N GLU A 138 2.23 16.57 6.47
CA GLU A 138 1.40 15.85 7.42
C GLU A 138 0.69 16.86 8.32
N VAL A 139 -0.64 16.74 8.47
CA VAL A 139 -1.44 17.52 9.41
C VAL A 139 -2.23 16.58 10.31
N ALA A 140 -2.31 16.89 11.61
CA ALA A 140 -3.05 16.09 12.58
C ALA A 140 -3.76 16.94 13.62
N ASN A 141 -4.91 16.40 14.09
CA ASN A 141 -5.60 16.78 15.32
C ASN A 141 -5.65 15.56 16.24
N ASP A 142 -4.77 15.48 17.23
CA ASP A 142 -4.69 14.35 18.15
C ASP A 142 -5.85 14.27 19.14
N ASN A 143 -6.62 15.36 19.27
CA ASN A 143 -7.79 15.47 20.14
C ASN A 143 -9.06 14.93 19.46
N HIS A 144 -9.06 14.74 18.14
CA HIS A 144 -10.16 14.17 17.38
C HIS A 144 -9.80 12.75 16.91
N LYS A 145 -10.65 11.77 17.19
CA LYS A 145 -10.47 10.38 16.78
C LYS A 145 -11.36 10.02 15.60
N VAL A 146 -10.77 9.39 14.59
CA VAL A 146 -11.42 8.89 13.39
C VAL A 146 -11.11 7.40 13.20
N TYR A 147 -11.80 6.75 12.28
CA TYR A 147 -11.68 5.31 12.04
C TYR A 147 -11.81 4.49 13.35
N ILE A 148 -12.79 4.88 14.21
CA ILE A 148 -13.15 4.14 15.42
C ILE A 148 -13.75 2.81 14.98
N ARG A 149 -12.97 1.75 15.12
CA ARG A 149 -13.27 0.45 14.51
C ARG A 149 -14.36 -0.30 15.23
N LEU A 150 -15.28 -0.92 14.47
CA LEU A 150 -16.32 -1.82 14.96
C LEU A 150 -15.98 -3.27 14.60
N GLY A 151 -16.43 -4.23 15.40
CA GLY A 151 -16.30 -5.66 15.15
C GLY A 151 -15.22 -6.34 15.98
N ALA A 152 -14.72 -7.50 15.52
CA ALA A 152 -13.81 -8.37 16.27
C ALA A 152 -12.45 -7.71 16.63
N ASN A 153 -12.06 -6.69 15.88
CA ASN A 153 -10.86 -5.88 16.14
C ASN A 153 -11.21 -4.44 16.53
N GLN A 154 -12.32 -4.23 17.24
CA GLN A 154 -12.73 -2.90 17.71
C GLN A 154 -11.61 -2.19 18.47
N ASN A 155 -11.53 -0.87 18.29
CA ASN A 155 -10.59 -0.01 18.98
C ASN A 155 -11.14 1.42 19.09
N SER A 156 -10.40 2.31 19.76
CA SER A 156 -10.80 3.71 19.99
C SER A 156 -10.52 4.63 18.79
N GLY A 157 -10.09 4.08 17.66
CA GLY A 157 -9.70 4.86 16.49
C GLY A 157 -8.28 5.42 16.57
N VAL A 158 -7.93 6.21 15.58
CA VAL A 158 -6.65 6.91 15.44
C VAL A 158 -6.88 8.41 15.45
N SER A 159 -5.82 9.20 15.62
CA SER A 159 -5.92 10.66 15.47
C SER A 159 -6.36 11.03 14.07
N GLN A 160 -7.18 12.07 13.95
CA GLN A 160 -7.51 12.66 12.67
C GLN A 160 -6.21 13.17 12.04
N GLN A 161 -5.84 12.60 10.90
CA GLN A 161 -4.63 12.97 10.19
C GLN A 161 -4.79 12.80 8.69
N GLU A 162 -4.09 13.59 7.92
CA GLU A 162 -3.98 13.43 6.48
C GLU A 162 -2.68 14.01 5.92
N PHE A 163 -2.38 13.62 4.69
CA PHE A 163 -1.17 13.99 3.98
C PHE A 163 -1.53 14.69 2.68
N PHE A 164 -0.82 15.76 2.34
CA PHE A 164 -1.02 16.49 1.10
C PHE A 164 0.29 17.11 0.61
N ILE A 165 0.36 17.44 -0.66
CA ILE A 165 1.52 18.10 -1.24
C ILE A 165 1.25 19.60 -1.31
N ALA A 166 2.19 20.39 -0.84
CA ALA A 166 2.21 21.84 -0.98
C ALA A 166 3.47 22.31 -1.72
N ASP A 167 3.32 23.27 -2.62
CA ASP A 167 4.44 23.91 -3.32
C ASP A 167 5.16 24.94 -2.43
N GLY A 168 6.23 25.59 -2.97
CA GLY A 168 7.00 26.59 -2.27
C GLY A 168 6.21 27.87 -1.90
N ASP A 169 5.10 28.13 -2.57
CA ASP A 169 4.18 29.23 -2.25
C ASP A 169 3.11 28.83 -1.23
N GLY A 170 3.09 27.54 -0.83
CA GLY A 170 2.12 26.97 0.08
C GLY A 170 0.78 26.61 -0.58
N ASN A 171 0.72 26.52 -1.91
CA ASN A 171 -0.48 26.05 -2.60
C ASN A 171 -0.58 24.52 -2.50
N ILE A 172 -1.77 24.02 -2.16
CA ILE A 172 -2.06 22.60 -2.05
C ILE A 172 -2.32 22.03 -3.45
N GLU A 173 -1.64 20.94 -3.81
CA GLU A 173 -1.86 20.27 -5.08
C GLU A 173 -3.26 19.63 -5.12
N PRO A 174 -4.06 19.86 -6.19
CA PRO A 174 -5.43 19.34 -6.29
C PRO A 174 -5.52 17.81 -6.19
N SER A 175 -4.48 17.10 -6.61
CA SER A 175 -4.37 15.63 -6.50
C SER A 175 -4.40 15.12 -5.06
N SER A 176 -4.02 15.99 -4.10
CA SER A 176 -3.93 15.68 -2.68
C SER A 176 -4.77 16.61 -1.79
N ALA A 177 -5.82 17.25 -2.33
CA ALA A 177 -6.69 18.15 -1.59
C ALA A 177 -7.15 17.58 -0.23
N LEU A 178 -7.37 18.47 0.74
CA LEU A 178 -7.82 18.12 2.08
C LEU A 178 -9.21 17.46 2.03
N ILE A 179 -9.43 16.43 2.83
CA ILE A 179 -10.68 15.69 2.91
C ILE A 179 -11.53 16.09 4.14
N TRP A 180 -10.88 16.67 5.14
CA TRP A 180 -11.53 17.08 6.39
C TRP A 180 -11.28 18.54 6.74
N ASP A 181 -12.18 19.08 7.53
CA ASP A 181 -11.94 20.31 8.30
C ASP A 181 -11.06 19.99 9.51
N TYR A 182 -10.08 20.83 9.77
CA TYR A 182 -9.29 20.87 10.99
C TYR A 182 -9.60 22.18 11.71
N ASP A 183 -10.48 22.13 12.70
CA ASP A 183 -10.78 23.29 13.55
C ASP A 183 -9.65 23.55 14.57
N GLU A 184 -8.87 22.51 14.85
CA GLU A 184 -7.66 22.54 15.66
C GLU A 184 -6.58 21.71 14.99
N ILE A 185 -5.35 22.22 14.94
CA ILE A 185 -4.15 21.51 14.47
C ILE A 185 -3.22 21.34 15.65
N THR A 186 -2.97 20.10 16.06
CA THR A 186 -2.04 19.74 17.13
C THR A 186 -0.63 19.52 16.61
N ARG A 187 -0.51 19.09 15.35
CA ARG A 187 0.77 18.82 14.69
C ARG A 187 0.66 19.08 13.20
N MET A 188 1.67 19.77 12.66
CA MET A 188 1.83 19.94 11.22
C MET A 188 3.31 19.89 10.87
N THR A 189 3.71 18.94 10.01
CA THR A 189 5.10 18.68 9.65
C THR A 189 5.25 18.68 8.14
N ALA A 190 6.26 19.37 7.63
CA ALA A 190 6.64 19.33 6.23
C ALA A 190 7.83 18.39 6.03
N HIS A 191 7.69 17.47 5.08
CA HIS A 191 8.72 16.56 4.61
C HIS A 191 9.15 17.03 3.21
N PRO A 192 10.34 17.62 3.05
CA PRO A 192 10.80 18.09 1.74
C PRO A 192 10.84 16.96 0.72
N ILE A 193 10.36 17.23 -0.49
CA ILE A 193 10.42 16.28 -1.60
C ILE A 193 11.74 16.48 -2.35
N ASP A 194 12.50 15.38 -2.48
CA ASP A 194 13.76 15.40 -3.23
C ASP A 194 13.55 15.71 -4.71
N ASP A 195 14.31 16.65 -5.27
CA ASP A 195 14.27 16.98 -6.70
C ASP A 195 14.83 15.85 -7.57
N LYS A 196 15.83 15.12 -7.04
CA LYS A 196 16.49 14.05 -7.78
C LYS A 196 15.78 12.73 -7.55
N LEU A 197 15.39 12.06 -8.64
CA LEU A 197 14.89 10.69 -8.61
C LEU A 197 15.98 9.74 -8.07
N LEU A 198 15.61 8.87 -7.14
CA LEU A 198 16.42 7.76 -6.67
C LEU A 198 15.84 6.45 -7.22
N THR A 199 16.71 5.60 -7.79
CA THR A 199 16.30 4.33 -8.36
C THR A 199 16.91 3.16 -7.59
N VAL A 200 16.05 2.20 -7.19
CA VAL A 200 16.45 0.91 -6.62
C VAL A 200 15.89 -0.19 -7.52
N LYS A 201 16.76 -1.05 -8.06
CA LYS A 201 16.30 -2.03 -9.04
C LYS A 201 16.91 -3.41 -8.89
N GLY A 202 16.14 -4.41 -9.31
CA GLY A 202 16.54 -5.81 -9.33
C GLY A 202 16.62 -6.44 -7.95
N GLY A 203 17.27 -7.59 -7.87
CA GLY A 203 17.41 -8.38 -6.65
C GLY A 203 16.33 -9.45 -6.49
N ILE A 204 16.76 -10.60 -5.99
CA ILE A 204 15.89 -11.73 -5.63
C ILE A 204 16.06 -11.95 -4.13
N PHE A 205 15.03 -11.62 -3.37
CA PHE A 205 15.03 -11.72 -1.92
C PHE A 205 14.25 -12.95 -1.49
N THR A 206 14.75 -13.65 -0.49
CA THR A 206 14.05 -14.76 0.16
C THR A 206 14.12 -14.54 1.66
N THR A 207 12.95 -14.34 2.29
CA THR A 207 12.85 -14.28 3.74
C THR A 207 12.59 -15.69 4.29
N ILE A 208 13.46 -16.17 5.18
CA ILE A 208 13.18 -17.33 6.04
C ILE A 208 12.33 -16.82 7.19
N ALA A 209 11.05 -17.24 7.23
CA ALA A 209 10.04 -16.67 8.12
C ALA A 209 10.39 -16.83 9.61
N ASN A 210 10.07 -15.82 10.40
CA ASN A 210 10.17 -15.90 11.85
C ASN A 210 9.25 -16.97 12.43
N GLN A 211 9.64 -17.53 13.58
CA GLN A 211 8.94 -18.59 14.28
C GLN A 211 8.27 -18.09 15.58
N ALA A 212 8.09 -16.78 15.69
CA ALA A 212 7.50 -16.17 16.89
C ALA A 212 6.00 -16.50 17.02
N PRO A 213 5.44 -16.46 18.25
CA PRO A 213 3.99 -16.59 18.43
C PRO A 213 3.23 -15.49 17.71
N SER A 214 2.11 -15.84 17.05
CA SER A 214 1.23 -14.87 16.42
C SER A 214 0.62 -13.92 17.45
N LYS A 215 0.89 -12.62 17.29
CA LYS A 215 0.30 -11.54 18.10
C LYS A 215 -0.28 -10.51 17.16
N TYR A 216 -1.27 -9.75 17.62
CA TYR A 216 -1.85 -8.66 16.84
C TYR A 216 -0.91 -7.44 16.81
N THR A 217 0.31 -7.65 16.31
CA THR A 217 1.37 -6.63 16.13
C THR A 217 2.23 -7.01 14.95
N TYR A 218 2.60 -6.04 14.13
CA TYR A 218 3.40 -6.22 12.94
C TYR A 218 4.88 -6.00 13.20
N TYR A 219 5.71 -6.57 12.33
CA TYR A 219 7.16 -6.51 12.39
C TYR A 219 7.71 -5.99 11.06
N GLY A 220 8.32 -4.82 11.06
CA GLY A 220 8.94 -4.21 9.90
C GLY A 220 10.27 -4.91 9.58
N ARG A 221 10.34 -5.48 8.37
CA ARG A 221 11.55 -6.17 7.86
C ARG A 221 11.51 -6.04 6.34
N GLY A 222 12.59 -6.12 5.60
CA GLY A 222 12.59 -5.88 4.16
C GLY A 222 13.06 -4.46 3.81
N ILE A 223 12.33 -3.73 2.97
CA ILE A 223 12.73 -2.41 2.44
C ILE A 223 11.72 -1.35 2.86
N ALA A 224 12.10 -0.45 3.76
CA ALA A 224 11.33 0.75 4.06
C ALA A 224 11.64 1.86 3.04
N VAL A 225 10.62 2.59 2.60
CA VAL A 225 10.72 3.72 1.69
C VAL A 225 10.16 4.95 2.38
N GLU A 226 11.04 5.76 2.93
CA GLU A 226 10.73 6.97 3.71
C GLU A 226 11.28 8.23 2.99
N ARG A 227 11.39 8.16 1.69
CA ARG A 227 11.85 9.22 0.80
C ARG A 227 10.89 9.39 -0.36
N SER A 228 10.58 10.62 -0.68
CA SER A 228 9.84 10.97 -1.88
C SER A 228 10.69 10.89 -3.16
N ASN A 229 10.04 10.82 -4.32
CA ASN A 229 10.66 10.76 -5.63
C ASN A 229 11.58 9.53 -5.79
N VAL A 230 10.98 8.34 -5.63
CA VAL A 230 11.67 7.04 -5.69
C VAL A 230 11.06 6.15 -6.76
N ARG A 231 11.92 5.42 -7.46
CA ARG A 231 11.55 4.37 -8.40
C ARG A 231 12.12 3.02 -7.95
N ILE A 232 11.25 2.04 -7.75
CA ILE A 232 11.60 0.65 -7.42
C ILE A 232 11.25 -0.23 -8.61
N GLU A 233 12.22 -0.99 -9.13
CA GLU A 233 12.03 -1.77 -10.36
C GLU A 233 12.48 -3.22 -10.20
N GLY A 234 11.64 -4.17 -10.62
CA GLY A 234 12.02 -5.56 -10.84
C GLY A 234 12.52 -6.31 -9.61
N ILE A 235 12.07 -5.93 -8.42
CA ILE A 235 12.35 -6.68 -7.18
C ILE A 235 11.50 -7.94 -7.16
N THR A 236 12.14 -9.06 -6.78
CA THR A 236 11.44 -10.32 -6.53
C THR A 236 11.59 -10.70 -5.07
N HIS A 237 10.47 -11.02 -4.39
CA HIS A 237 10.47 -11.49 -3.01
C HIS A 237 9.75 -12.83 -2.88
N TYR A 238 10.39 -13.75 -2.18
CA TYR A 238 9.86 -15.05 -1.77
C TYR A 238 9.90 -15.15 -0.25
N ILE A 239 9.02 -15.99 0.31
CA ILE A 239 9.08 -16.39 1.71
C ILE A 239 9.15 -17.91 1.82
N GLU A 240 9.98 -18.39 2.75
CA GLU A 240 10.16 -19.81 3.05
C GLU A 240 9.98 -20.07 4.55
N GLY A 241 9.61 -21.30 4.92
CA GLY A 241 9.53 -21.70 6.32
C GLY A 241 8.32 -21.17 7.08
N GLU A 242 7.32 -20.56 6.44
CA GLU A 242 6.07 -20.22 7.10
C GLU A 242 5.36 -21.47 7.61
N ILE A 243 5.01 -21.46 8.89
CA ILE A 243 4.23 -22.48 9.58
C ILE A 243 2.84 -21.95 9.94
N ASP A 244 2.16 -22.56 10.93
CA ASP A 244 0.81 -22.14 11.32
C ASP A 244 0.79 -20.89 12.22
N HIS A 245 1.94 -20.40 12.61
CA HIS A 245 2.10 -19.17 13.39
C HIS A 245 3.35 -18.39 12.95
N GLY A 246 3.44 -17.16 13.37
CA GLY A 246 4.55 -16.23 13.13
C GLY A 246 4.12 -14.80 13.46
N ALA A 247 5.06 -13.93 13.75
CA ALA A 247 4.77 -12.50 13.81
C ALA A 247 4.50 -12.01 12.38
N PRO A 248 3.38 -11.33 12.12
CA PRO A 248 3.07 -10.82 10.79
C PRO A 248 4.03 -9.70 10.39
N TYR A 249 4.44 -9.69 9.15
CA TYR A 249 5.27 -8.63 8.58
C TYR A 249 4.42 -7.45 8.11
N ASP A 250 4.93 -6.24 8.29
CA ASP A 250 4.29 -4.99 7.87
C ASP A 250 4.79 -4.52 6.49
N GLY A 251 4.83 -5.44 5.55
CA GLY A 251 5.31 -5.22 4.19
C GLY A 251 6.79 -5.56 4.00
N PHE A 252 7.10 -6.29 2.91
CA PHE A 252 8.45 -6.38 2.40
C PHE A 252 8.87 -5.05 1.74
N LEU A 253 7.94 -4.42 1.00
CA LEU A 253 8.02 -3.03 0.57
C LEU A 253 7.07 -2.21 1.44
N ALA A 254 7.61 -1.50 2.42
CA ALA A 254 6.88 -0.62 3.32
C ALA A 254 7.14 0.84 2.94
N LEU A 255 6.12 1.50 2.39
CA LEU A 255 6.18 2.91 2.00
C LEU A 255 5.55 3.74 3.12
N ASP A 256 6.28 4.68 3.67
CA ASP A 256 5.80 5.53 4.76
C ASP A 256 6.13 7.00 4.53
N THR A 257 5.12 7.85 4.67
CA THR A 257 5.25 9.33 4.66
C THR A 257 6.10 9.83 3.50
N ALA A 258 5.71 9.43 2.28
CA ALA A 258 6.46 9.73 1.07
C ALA A 258 5.54 10.04 -0.12
N ALA A 259 6.04 10.78 -1.10
CA ALA A 259 5.31 11.17 -2.30
C ALA A 259 6.04 10.78 -3.58
N ASP A 260 5.30 10.70 -4.71
CA ASP A 260 5.84 10.48 -6.04
C ASP A 260 6.69 9.20 -6.14
N ILE A 261 6.08 8.05 -5.78
CA ILE A 261 6.74 6.75 -5.83
C ILE A 261 6.20 5.93 -6.99
N VAL A 262 7.10 5.27 -7.72
CA VAL A 262 6.74 4.28 -8.73
C VAL A 262 7.36 2.93 -8.37
N VAL A 263 6.53 1.89 -8.28
CA VAL A 263 6.94 0.49 -8.10
C VAL A 263 6.59 -0.28 -9.37
N SER A 264 7.57 -0.82 -10.08
CA SER A 264 7.37 -1.37 -11.43
C SER A 264 7.98 -2.76 -11.58
N GLY A 265 7.23 -3.68 -12.20
CA GLY A 265 7.72 -5.01 -12.57
C GLY A 265 8.16 -5.88 -11.39
N CYS A 266 7.59 -5.66 -10.20
CA CYS A 266 7.94 -6.42 -9.00
C CYS A 266 7.09 -7.70 -8.89
N LEU A 267 7.73 -8.78 -8.43
CA LEU A 267 7.08 -10.05 -8.11
C LEU A 267 7.18 -10.28 -6.60
N LEU A 268 6.03 -10.21 -5.89
CA LEU A 268 5.96 -10.21 -4.44
C LEU A 268 5.21 -11.45 -3.92
N THR A 269 5.20 -11.71 -2.62
CA THR A 269 4.62 -12.93 -2.06
C THR A 269 3.44 -12.65 -1.14
N ALA A 270 2.32 -13.35 -1.33
CA ALA A 270 1.26 -13.38 -0.34
C ALA A 270 1.59 -14.42 0.76
N HIS A 271 1.41 -14.03 2.00
CA HIS A 271 1.73 -14.83 3.19
C HIS A 271 0.53 -15.59 3.73
N LYS A 272 0.78 -16.68 4.48
CA LYS A 272 -0.28 -17.47 5.11
C LYS A 272 -1.12 -16.66 6.09
N THR A 273 -2.37 -17.07 6.23
CA THR A 273 -3.30 -16.52 7.21
C THR A 273 -3.08 -17.18 8.57
N TYR A 274 -2.84 -16.38 9.61
CA TYR A 274 -2.71 -16.85 10.99
C TYR A 274 -4.00 -16.61 11.79
N LYS A 275 -4.14 -17.37 12.89
CA LYS A 275 -5.15 -17.11 13.91
C LYS A 275 -4.49 -16.49 15.14
N THR A 276 -5.09 -15.43 15.66
CA THR A 276 -4.63 -14.73 16.87
C THR A 276 -5.83 -14.20 17.65
N ILE A 277 -5.57 -13.58 18.79
CA ILE A 277 -6.58 -12.86 19.56
C ILE A 277 -6.51 -11.40 19.21
N GLY A 278 -7.61 -10.87 18.68
CA GLY A 278 -7.75 -9.46 18.29
C GLY A 278 -7.95 -8.53 19.50
N SER A 279 -8.07 -7.23 19.21
CA SER A 279 -8.20 -6.19 20.25
C SER A 279 -9.46 -6.31 21.08
N ALA A 280 -10.53 -6.91 20.56
CA ALA A 280 -11.76 -7.22 21.31
C ALA A 280 -11.69 -8.50 22.14
N GLY A 281 -10.53 -9.15 22.25
CA GLY A 281 -10.35 -10.38 23.03
C GLY A 281 -10.93 -11.63 22.39
N VAL A 282 -11.27 -11.58 21.11
CA VAL A 282 -11.83 -12.72 20.36
C VAL A 282 -10.89 -13.20 19.27
N SER A 283 -11.03 -14.46 18.85
CA SER A 283 -10.20 -15.03 17.77
C SER A 283 -10.47 -14.31 16.46
N VAL A 284 -9.41 -13.88 15.80
CA VAL A 284 -9.42 -13.23 14.50
C VAL A 284 -8.42 -13.86 13.55
N SER A 285 -8.66 -13.72 12.27
CA SER A 285 -7.66 -13.97 11.25
C SER A 285 -6.81 -12.73 11.06
N MET A 286 -5.51 -12.94 10.94
CA MET A 286 -4.58 -11.88 10.52
C MET A 286 -3.55 -12.46 9.57
N GLY A 287 -2.87 -11.62 8.86
CA GLY A 287 -1.82 -12.03 7.95
C GLY A 287 -0.84 -10.90 7.68
N THR A 288 0.20 -11.28 7.04
CA THR A 288 1.28 -10.43 6.61
C THR A 288 0.98 -9.86 5.24
N TYR A 289 1.44 -8.66 5.01
CA TYR A 289 1.43 -8.01 3.69
C TYR A 289 2.84 -8.00 3.11
N ASP A 290 2.98 -8.00 1.80
CA ASP A 290 4.26 -7.73 1.13
C ASP A 290 4.35 -6.28 0.65
N ILE A 291 3.19 -5.62 0.51
CA ILE A 291 3.10 -4.20 0.21
C ILE A 291 2.29 -3.52 1.30
N SER A 292 2.90 -2.56 2.00
CA SER A 292 2.20 -1.62 2.85
C SER A 292 2.49 -0.18 2.41
N ALA A 293 1.51 0.71 2.55
CA ALA A 293 1.68 2.13 2.28
C ALA A 293 0.93 2.94 3.35
N HIS A 294 1.63 3.87 3.99
CA HIS A 294 1.07 4.75 5.01
C HIS A 294 1.39 6.20 4.69
N GLY A 295 0.39 7.08 4.72
CA GLY A 295 0.57 8.52 4.53
C GLY A 295 1.23 8.93 3.19
N CYS A 296 1.09 8.08 2.16
CA CYS A 296 1.73 8.33 0.87
C CYS A 296 0.82 9.07 -0.10
N VAL A 297 1.41 9.93 -0.95
CA VAL A 297 0.70 10.69 -1.98
C VAL A 297 1.33 10.43 -3.35
N GLY A 298 0.50 10.08 -4.33
CA GLY A 298 0.97 9.89 -5.71
C GLY A 298 1.82 8.63 -5.88
N VAL A 299 1.31 7.47 -5.46
CA VAL A 299 2.02 6.19 -5.61
C VAL A 299 1.43 5.37 -6.74
N LYS A 300 2.28 4.87 -7.62
CA LYS A 300 1.90 4.03 -8.75
C LYS A 300 2.60 2.67 -8.70
N TRP A 301 1.81 1.60 -8.82
CA TRP A 301 2.30 0.23 -9.06
C TRP A 301 2.01 -0.16 -10.51
N GLU A 302 3.04 -0.59 -11.22
CA GLU A 302 2.97 -0.95 -12.64
C GLU A 302 3.51 -2.36 -12.87
N ASN A 303 2.76 -3.22 -13.56
CA ASN A 303 3.20 -4.55 -13.94
C ASN A 303 3.69 -5.40 -12.75
N CYS A 304 3.04 -5.23 -11.58
CA CYS A 304 3.39 -5.99 -10.38
C CYS A 304 2.47 -7.21 -10.24
N SER A 305 3.03 -8.31 -9.75
CA SER A 305 2.29 -9.55 -9.54
C SER A 305 2.74 -10.27 -8.27
N GLN A 306 2.01 -11.30 -7.88
CA GLN A 306 2.38 -12.13 -6.74
C GLN A 306 2.80 -13.54 -7.15
N THR A 307 3.62 -14.19 -6.30
CA THR A 307 4.18 -15.53 -6.53
C THR A 307 3.15 -16.64 -6.33
N THR A 308 2.14 -16.41 -5.51
CA THR A 308 1.09 -17.39 -5.18
C THR A 308 -0.15 -17.20 -6.04
N ASP A 309 -0.99 -18.22 -6.14
CA ASP A 309 -2.29 -18.10 -6.79
C ASP A 309 -3.15 -17.03 -6.07
N ILE A 310 -3.62 -16.05 -6.83
CA ILE A 310 -4.45 -14.94 -6.32
C ILE A 310 -5.78 -15.40 -5.74
N ASN A 311 -6.24 -16.62 -6.09
CA ASN A 311 -7.50 -17.20 -5.62
C ASN A 311 -7.33 -18.18 -4.47
N ASP A 312 -6.09 -18.46 -4.03
CA ASP A 312 -5.83 -19.36 -2.92
C ASP A 312 -6.17 -18.71 -1.56
N THR A 313 -7.25 -19.19 -0.95
CA THR A 313 -7.80 -18.64 0.31
C THR A 313 -6.96 -18.94 1.55
N ARG A 314 -5.89 -19.74 1.44
CA ARG A 314 -4.93 -19.99 2.53
C ARG A 314 -4.07 -18.76 2.82
N TYR A 315 -3.93 -17.86 1.84
CA TYR A 315 -3.12 -16.65 1.95
C TYR A 315 -3.98 -15.45 2.36
N TRP A 316 -3.36 -14.51 3.07
CA TRP A 316 -4.05 -13.33 3.61
C TRP A 316 -4.40 -12.32 2.51
N GLY A 317 -3.44 -11.95 1.76
CA GLY A 317 -3.53 -10.87 0.78
C GLY A 317 -2.27 -10.01 0.84
N ILE A 318 -1.95 -9.39 -0.29
CA ILE A 318 -0.61 -8.85 -0.50
C ILE A 318 -0.49 -7.36 -0.20
N PHE A 319 -1.59 -6.60 -0.23
CA PHE A 319 -1.57 -5.14 -0.26
C PHE A 319 -2.44 -4.53 0.84
N VAL A 320 -1.91 -3.52 1.52
CA VAL A 320 -2.64 -2.64 2.44
C VAL A 320 -2.18 -1.19 2.30
N SER A 321 -3.10 -0.24 2.46
CA SER A 321 -2.78 1.18 2.56
C SER A 321 -3.59 1.88 3.65
N ASN A 322 -3.00 2.94 4.24
CA ASN A 322 -3.62 3.79 5.23
C ASN A 322 -3.30 5.26 4.92
N PHE A 323 -4.29 6.13 4.99
CA PHE A 323 -4.15 7.59 4.82
C PHE A 323 -3.47 8.04 3.53
N CYS A 324 -3.54 7.23 2.47
CA CYS A 324 -2.91 7.54 1.20
C CYS A 324 -3.81 8.38 0.29
N LYS A 325 -3.21 9.12 -0.63
CA LYS A 325 -3.93 9.85 -1.69
C LYS A 325 -3.35 9.57 -3.06
N SER A 326 -4.21 9.54 -4.08
CA SER A 326 -3.82 9.35 -5.49
C SER A 326 -3.01 8.06 -5.71
N LEU A 327 -3.62 6.92 -5.33
CA LEU A 327 -3.06 5.60 -5.61
C LEU A 327 -3.46 5.11 -7.00
N ALA A 328 -2.52 4.55 -7.74
CA ALA A 328 -2.78 3.95 -9.05
C ALA A 328 -2.14 2.55 -9.15
N LEU A 329 -2.91 1.57 -9.64
CA LEU A 329 -2.40 0.26 -10.05
C LEU A 329 -2.69 0.07 -11.54
N ASP A 330 -1.68 -0.34 -12.30
CA ASP A 330 -1.80 -0.60 -13.72
C ASP A 330 -1.12 -1.91 -14.11
N HIS A 331 -1.84 -2.81 -14.82
CA HIS A 331 -1.37 -4.14 -15.19
C HIS A 331 -0.86 -4.97 -13.98
N CYS A 332 -1.56 -4.89 -12.85
CA CYS A 332 -1.21 -5.66 -11.64
C CYS A 332 -2.11 -6.89 -11.47
N VAL A 333 -1.51 -8.00 -10.99
CA VAL A 333 -2.21 -9.26 -10.71
C VAL A 333 -1.98 -9.62 -9.24
N LEU A 334 -2.96 -9.31 -8.37
CA LEU A 334 -2.84 -9.36 -6.92
C LEU A 334 -4.07 -10.00 -6.28
N SER A 335 -3.90 -10.70 -5.16
CA SER A 335 -5.04 -11.25 -4.41
C SER A 335 -5.90 -10.17 -3.74
N ARG A 336 -5.35 -8.97 -3.48
CA ARG A 336 -6.00 -7.93 -2.70
C ARG A 336 -5.51 -6.53 -3.05
N PHE A 337 -6.45 -5.59 -3.07
CA PHE A 337 -6.22 -4.16 -2.84
C PHE A 337 -7.00 -3.77 -1.59
N ASP A 338 -6.37 -3.10 -0.62
CA ASP A 338 -7.05 -2.67 0.61
C ASP A 338 -6.66 -1.24 1.01
N ALA A 339 -7.63 -0.32 0.93
CA ALA A 339 -7.55 0.97 1.59
C ALA A 339 -8.16 0.84 2.99
N HIS A 340 -7.32 0.48 3.96
CA HIS A 340 -7.75 0.04 5.28
C HIS A 340 -8.23 1.19 6.17
N GLN A 341 -7.49 2.31 6.22
CA GLN A 341 -7.86 3.52 6.97
C GLN A 341 -7.95 4.74 6.03
N GLY A 342 -8.85 4.65 5.07
CA GLY A 342 -9.11 5.72 4.13
C GLY A 342 -8.11 5.87 2.99
N VAL A 343 -8.62 6.39 1.92
CA VAL A 343 -7.84 6.79 0.75
C VAL A 343 -8.60 7.93 0.05
N ARG A 344 -7.90 8.81 -0.66
CA ARG A 344 -8.53 9.75 -1.59
C ARG A 344 -8.01 9.50 -2.99
N ASN A 345 -8.91 9.25 -3.93
CA ASN A 345 -8.65 8.93 -5.33
C ASN A 345 -7.85 7.63 -5.53
N VAL A 346 -8.49 6.66 -6.15
CA VAL A 346 -7.89 5.37 -6.54
C VAL A 346 -8.19 5.10 -8.00
N THR A 347 -7.18 4.71 -8.76
CA THR A 347 -7.32 4.25 -10.15
C THR A 347 -6.74 2.85 -10.29
N LEU A 348 -7.58 1.90 -10.68
CA LEU A 348 -7.21 0.51 -10.96
C LEU A 348 -7.46 0.25 -12.44
N THR A 349 -6.40 -0.02 -13.22
CA THR A 349 -6.49 -0.15 -14.67
C THR A 349 -5.82 -1.44 -15.12
N ASN A 350 -6.47 -2.22 -15.98
CA ASN A 350 -5.93 -3.47 -16.54
C ASN A 350 -5.47 -4.48 -15.45
N CYS A 351 -6.13 -4.48 -14.30
CA CYS A 351 -5.73 -5.30 -13.15
C CYS A 351 -6.60 -6.53 -12.97
N GLU A 352 -6.02 -7.54 -12.32
CA GLU A 352 -6.74 -8.73 -11.87
C GLU A 352 -6.62 -8.88 -10.36
N PHE A 353 -7.77 -8.99 -9.66
CA PHE A 353 -7.83 -9.14 -8.21
C PHE A 353 -8.47 -10.46 -7.82
N GLY A 354 -7.79 -11.17 -6.93
CA GLY A 354 -8.18 -12.50 -6.48
C GLY A 354 -9.21 -12.51 -5.36
N HIS A 355 -9.19 -13.57 -4.54
CA HIS A 355 -10.24 -13.92 -3.57
C HIS A 355 -10.57 -12.86 -2.51
N THR A 356 -9.65 -11.98 -2.15
CA THR A 356 -9.91 -10.86 -1.23
C THR A 356 -10.33 -9.57 -1.95
N GLY A 357 -10.05 -9.43 -3.24
CA GLY A 357 -10.56 -8.38 -4.12
C GLY A 357 -10.23 -6.95 -3.71
N VAL A 358 -11.10 -6.02 -4.07
CA VAL A 358 -10.98 -4.58 -3.81
C VAL A 358 -11.75 -4.22 -2.56
N ASN A 359 -11.04 -3.78 -1.50
CA ASN A 359 -11.62 -3.35 -0.22
C ASN A 359 -11.23 -1.90 0.03
N VAL A 360 -12.21 -1.04 0.31
CA VAL A 360 -11.95 0.40 0.43
C VAL A 360 -12.83 1.06 1.49
N VAL A 361 -12.31 2.11 2.07
CA VAL A 361 -13.02 3.20 2.72
C VAL A 361 -12.32 4.48 2.29
N GLY A 362 -13.07 5.52 1.90
CA GLY A 362 -12.38 6.71 1.41
C GLY A 362 -13.24 7.76 0.72
N TYR A 363 -12.57 8.55 -0.12
CA TYR A 363 -13.07 9.81 -0.66
C TYR A 363 -12.67 10.01 -2.12
N GLY A 364 -13.38 10.87 -2.82
CA GLY A 364 -13.06 11.28 -4.18
C GLY A 364 -13.44 10.24 -5.22
N THR A 365 -12.61 10.02 -6.24
CA THR A 365 -12.93 9.12 -7.34
C THR A 365 -12.29 7.74 -7.15
N LEU A 366 -13.12 6.69 -7.12
CA LEU A 366 -12.68 5.29 -7.25
C LEU A 366 -12.98 4.84 -8.69
N ARG A 367 -11.92 4.54 -9.45
CA ARG A 367 -12.02 4.16 -10.85
C ARG A 367 -11.47 2.75 -11.07
N LEU A 368 -12.27 1.90 -11.70
CA LEU A 368 -11.89 0.57 -12.19
C LEU A 368 -12.09 0.53 -13.70
N GLU A 369 -11.05 0.28 -14.48
CA GLU A 369 -11.11 0.15 -15.93
C GLU A 369 -10.39 -1.13 -16.40
N ASN A 370 -11.05 -1.93 -17.24
CA ASN A 370 -10.51 -3.18 -17.78
C ASN A 370 -10.04 -4.16 -16.67
N CYS A 371 -10.72 -4.21 -15.53
CA CYS A 371 -10.33 -5.05 -14.40
C CYS A 371 -11.17 -6.32 -14.31
N THR A 372 -10.54 -7.41 -13.82
CA THR A 372 -11.20 -8.65 -13.45
C THR A 372 -11.11 -8.87 -11.96
N ILE A 373 -12.25 -9.16 -11.30
CA ILE A 373 -12.32 -9.38 -9.85
C ILE A 373 -12.90 -10.78 -9.59
N HIS A 374 -12.15 -11.64 -8.88
CA HIS A 374 -12.55 -12.99 -8.52
C HIS A 374 -13.17 -13.03 -7.11
N ARG A 375 -14.41 -12.57 -7.00
CA ARG A 375 -15.10 -12.48 -5.70
C ARG A 375 -16.62 -12.43 -5.90
N LYS A 376 -17.37 -12.57 -4.80
CA LYS A 376 -18.83 -12.36 -4.80
C LYS A 376 -19.26 -10.89 -4.81
N SER A 377 -18.32 -9.95 -4.75
CA SER A 377 -18.61 -8.51 -4.82
C SER A 377 -17.54 -7.79 -5.63
N LEU A 378 -17.95 -6.83 -6.46
CA LEU A 378 -17.03 -6.04 -7.27
C LEU A 378 -16.14 -5.17 -6.37
N ILE A 379 -16.75 -4.48 -5.42
CA ILE A 379 -16.08 -3.64 -4.42
C ILE A 379 -16.66 -3.95 -3.05
N ALA A 380 -15.79 -4.09 -2.06
CA ALA A 380 -16.17 -4.20 -0.66
C ALA A 380 -15.84 -2.89 0.06
N LEU A 381 -16.86 -2.14 0.45
CA LEU A 381 -16.71 -1.05 1.39
C LEU A 381 -16.46 -1.63 2.79
N ARG A 382 -15.44 -1.13 3.47
CA ARG A 382 -14.96 -1.65 4.76
C ARG A 382 -16.03 -1.51 5.85
N GLU A 383 -16.70 -2.61 6.20
CA GLU A 383 -17.80 -2.63 7.19
C GLU A 383 -17.33 -2.22 8.60
N ASP A 384 -16.10 -2.57 8.94
CA ASP A 384 -15.48 -2.24 10.23
C ASP A 384 -15.14 -0.75 10.39
N TYR A 385 -15.24 0.02 9.29
CA TYR A 385 -15.05 1.48 9.25
C TYR A 385 -16.25 2.21 8.61
N GLY A 386 -17.45 1.66 8.75
CA GLY A 386 -18.68 2.34 8.38
C GLY A 386 -19.09 2.22 6.91
N SER A 387 -18.44 1.36 6.12
CA SER A 387 -18.79 1.13 4.71
C SER A 387 -18.87 2.42 3.88
N SER A 388 -17.94 3.34 4.09
CA SER A 388 -18.03 4.69 3.55
C SER A 388 -17.17 4.88 2.29
N TRP A 389 -17.78 5.53 1.31
CA TRP A 389 -17.08 6.16 0.18
C TRP A 389 -17.79 7.46 -0.16
N GLU A 390 -17.16 8.61 0.06
CA GLU A 390 -17.69 9.91 -0.30
C GLU A 390 -17.13 10.40 -1.64
N GLY A 391 -17.97 10.43 -2.67
CA GLY A 391 -17.61 10.86 -4.02
C GLY A 391 -18.11 9.93 -5.10
N GLU A 392 -17.27 9.64 -6.10
CA GLU A 392 -17.66 8.94 -7.32
C GLU A 392 -17.08 7.52 -7.41
N LEU A 393 -17.89 6.61 -7.94
CA LEU A 393 -17.47 5.28 -8.39
C LEU A 393 -17.64 5.18 -9.91
N ILE A 394 -16.56 4.87 -10.61
CA ILE A 394 -16.55 4.69 -12.06
C ILE A 394 -16.03 3.28 -12.37
N VAL A 395 -16.84 2.49 -13.05
CA VAL A 395 -16.50 1.12 -13.47
C VAL A 395 -16.71 0.97 -14.96
N ARG A 396 -15.67 0.61 -15.72
CA ARG A 396 -15.73 0.43 -17.17
C ARG A 396 -15.04 -0.83 -17.63
N ASN A 397 -15.70 -1.57 -18.52
CA ASN A 397 -15.14 -2.76 -19.18
C ASN A 397 -14.59 -3.78 -18.17
N CYS A 398 -15.29 -4.00 -17.06
CA CYS A 398 -14.83 -4.87 -15.99
C CYS A 398 -15.56 -6.23 -16.00
N LYS A 399 -14.94 -7.22 -15.35
CA LYS A 399 -15.52 -8.53 -15.15
C LYS A 399 -15.52 -8.90 -13.67
N LEU A 400 -16.66 -9.35 -13.16
CA LEU A 400 -16.82 -9.96 -11.84
C LEU A 400 -16.99 -11.47 -12.04
N ILE A 401 -16.03 -12.26 -11.57
CA ILE A 401 -16.08 -13.72 -11.60
C ILE A 401 -16.48 -14.20 -10.21
N VAL A 402 -17.68 -14.74 -10.10
CA VAL A 402 -18.24 -15.16 -8.82
C VAL A 402 -17.80 -16.59 -8.51
N PRO A 403 -17.13 -16.84 -7.35
CA PRO A 403 -16.68 -18.17 -7.00
C PRO A 403 -17.85 -19.10 -6.65
N GLU A 404 -17.60 -20.41 -6.75
CA GLU A 404 -18.52 -21.45 -6.32
C GLU A 404 -18.94 -21.25 -4.85
N GLY A 405 -20.20 -21.58 -4.54
CA GLY A 405 -20.76 -21.49 -3.18
C GLY A 405 -21.09 -20.06 -2.72
N ALA A 406 -20.95 -19.05 -3.57
CA ALA A 406 -21.39 -17.70 -3.25
C ALA A 406 -22.93 -17.64 -3.17
N LYS A 407 -23.45 -16.96 -2.13
CA LYS A 407 -24.91 -16.80 -1.92
C LYS A 407 -25.41 -15.41 -2.22
N ASN A 408 -24.59 -14.40 -1.93
CA ASN A 408 -24.98 -13.00 -2.11
C ASN A 408 -23.95 -12.34 -3.03
N VAL A 409 -24.35 -12.02 -4.24
CA VAL A 409 -23.53 -11.31 -5.23
C VAL A 409 -23.94 -9.85 -5.25
N SER A 410 -22.99 -8.95 -5.19
CA SER A 410 -23.28 -7.50 -5.21
C SER A 410 -22.19 -6.70 -5.91
N LEU A 411 -22.54 -5.56 -6.44
CA LEU A 411 -21.55 -4.60 -6.95
C LEU A 411 -20.84 -3.91 -5.80
N LEU A 412 -21.59 -3.36 -4.85
CA LEU A 412 -21.07 -2.77 -3.62
C LEU A 412 -21.48 -3.63 -2.43
N ARG A 413 -20.50 -4.27 -1.81
CA ARG A 413 -20.68 -4.96 -0.54
C ARG A 413 -20.38 -3.99 0.61
N GLY A 414 -21.21 -4.01 1.63
CA GLY A 414 -21.02 -3.26 2.86
C GLY A 414 -22.23 -3.42 3.75
N SER A 415 -22.16 -2.85 4.94
CA SER A 415 -23.30 -2.71 5.85
C SER A 415 -23.09 -1.51 6.76
N ASN A 416 -24.12 -0.68 6.91
CA ASN A 416 -24.16 0.35 7.92
C ASN A 416 -25.64 0.68 8.21
N ALA A 417 -25.94 0.93 9.47
CA ALA A 417 -27.27 1.38 9.92
C ALA A 417 -27.17 2.66 10.77
N GLY A 418 -26.03 3.38 10.76
CA GLY A 418 -25.83 4.58 11.54
C GLY A 418 -25.80 4.38 13.05
N LYS A 419 -25.58 3.14 13.54
CA LYS A 419 -25.63 2.81 14.98
C LYS A 419 -24.29 2.92 15.70
N HIS A 420 -23.22 3.24 15.00
CA HIS A 420 -21.88 3.36 15.56
C HIS A 420 -21.24 4.66 15.08
N ASP A 421 -20.57 5.34 16.01
CA ASP A 421 -19.73 6.48 15.69
C ASP A 421 -18.37 6.03 15.24
N PHE A 422 -18.06 6.23 13.96
CA PHE A 422 -16.75 5.95 13.39
C PHE A 422 -15.78 7.15 13.52
N GLY A 423 -16.25 8.27 14.13
CA GLY A 423 -15.50 9.53 14.24
C GLY A 423 -15.63 10.41 13.00
N TYR A 424 -16.44 10.03 12.02
CA TYR A 424 -16.71 10.81 10.81
C TYR A 424 -18.06 10.42 10.19
N THR A 425 -18.61 11.33 9.40
CA THR A 425 -19.84 11.06 8.64
C THR A 425 -19.57 10.00 7.56
N CYS A 426 -20.41 8.96 7.53
CA CYS A 426 -20.33 7.91 6.53
C CYS A 426 -21.25 8.20 5.33
N TYR A 427 -20.77 7.88 4.13
CA TYR A 427 -21.45 8.12 2.86
C TYR A 427 -21.45 6.88 1.99
N LEU A 428 -22.48 6.66 1.21
CA LEU A 428 -22.40 5.90 -0.04
C LEU A 428 -22.00 6.83 -1.21
N PRO A 429 -21.43 6.31 -2.28
CA PRO A 429 -21.02 7.14 -3.42
C PRO A 429 -22.18 8.00 -3.94
N GLU A 430 -21.93 9.30 -4.11
CA GLU A 430 -22.91 10.25 -4.65
C GLU A 430 -23.18 10.00 -6.15
N ARG A 431 -22.18 9.47 -6.85
CA ARG A 431 -22.27 9.09 -8.25
C ARG A 431 -21.70 7.72 -8.48
N ILE A 432 -22.45 6.85 -9.16
CA ILE A 432 -22.01 5.53 -9.59
C ILE A 432 -22.28 5.41 -11.09
N ASP A 433 -21.21 5.36 -11.88
CA ASP A 433 -21.28 5.13 -13.33
C ASP A 433 -20.66 3.77 -13.67
N ILE A 434 -21.48 2.84 -14.13
CA ILE A 434 -21.06 1.50 -14.55
C ILE A 434 -21.36 1.32 -16.04
N GLU A 435 -20.33 0.94 -16.79
CA GLU A 435 -20.41 0.74 -18.24
C GLU A 435 -19.68 -0.55 -18.64
N ASN A 436 -20.37 -1.43 -19.39
CA ASN A 436 -19.81 -2.68 -19.90
C ASN A 436 -19.26 -3.59 -18.78
N LEU A 437 -20.11 -4.02 -17.86
CA LEU A 437 -19.77 -4.94 -16.78
C LEU A 437 -20.31 -6.33 -17.08
N VAL A 438 -19.44 -7.34 -17.07
CA VAL A 438 -19.83 -8.76 -17.12
C VAL A 438 -19.83 -9.34 -15.71
N ILE A 439 -20.94 -9.90 -15.27
CA ILE A 439 -21.07 -10.62 -14.01
C ILE A 439 -21.20 -12.12 -14.34
N ASP A 440 -20.12 -12.85 -14.13
CA ASP A 440 -20.09 -14.29 -14.34
C ASP A 440 -20.47 -15.01 -13.04
N ASP A 441 -21.75 -15.21 -12.85
CA ASP A 441 -22.37 -15.89 -11.71
C ASP A 441 -22.81 -17.34 -12.06
N SER A 442 -22.25 -17.91 -13.12
CA SER A 442 -22.59 -19.26 -13.61
C SER A 442 -22.32 -20.39 -12.61
N LEU A 443 -21.38 -20.16 -11.66
CA LEU A 443 -21.03 -21.11 -10.61
C LEU A 443 -21.90 -20.97 -9.34
N VAL A 444 -22.86 -20.05 -9.30
CA VAL A 444 -23.76 -19.91 -8.16
C VAL A 444 -24.86 -20.97 -8.22
N THR A 445 -24.81 -21.93 -7.30
CA THR A 445 -25.72 -23.07 -7.24
C THR A 445 -26.82 -22.94 -6.17
N ASP A 446 -26.87 -21.84 -5.44
CA ASP A 446 -27.88 -21.56 -4.41
C ASP A 446 -29.26 -21.40 -5.08
N ASN A 447 -30.23 -22.25 -4.71
CA ASN A 447 -31.58 -22.20 -5.26
C ASN A 447 -32.34 -20.92 -4.89
N ASP A 448 -31.96 -20.27 -3.79
CA ASP A 448 -32.58 -19.04 -3.32
C ASP A 448 -31.92 -17.78 -3.94
N TYR A 449 -30.88 -17.96 -4.75
CA TYR A 449 -30.22 -16.85 -5.43
C TYR A 449 -31.12 -16.23 -6.51
N GLN A 450 -31.48 -14.97 -6.36
CA GLN A 450 -32.39 -14.25 -7.26
C GLN A 450 -31.66 -13.44 -8.35
N GLY A 451 -30.35 -13.27 -8.23
CA GLY A 451 -29.51 -12.46 -9.11
C GLY A 451 -28.57 -11.54 -8.32
N PRO A 452 -27.65 -10.85 -9.02
CA PRO A 452 -26.78 -9.88 -8.39
C PRO A 452 -27.55 -8.63 -7.94
N MET A 453 -27.04 -7.95 -6.92
CA MET A 453 -27.57 -6.69 -6.41
C MET A 453 -26.58 -5.55 -6.63
N ILE A 454 -27.06 -4.33 -6.81
CA ILE A 454 -26.21 -3.13 -6.82
C ILE A 454 -25.56 -2.97 -5.43
N PHE A 455 -26.40 -2.97 -4.39
CA PHE A 455 -25.96 -2.84 -3.02
C PHE A 455 -26.15 -4.13 -2.23
N GLY A 456 -25.17 -4.48 -1.39
CA GLY A 456 -25.24 -5.66 -0.52
C GLY A 456 -26.17 -5.46 0.67
N LYS A 457 -25.68 -5.77 1.87
CA LYS A 457 -26.47 -5.81 3.11
C LYS A 457 -26.69 -4.44 3.79
N PHE A 458 -26.90 -3.40 3.04
CA PHE A 458 -27.22 -2.11 3.63
C PHE A 458 -28.69 -2.09 4.12
N LYS A 459 -28.90 -1.48 5.27
CA LYS A 459 -30.22 -1.29 5.85
C LYS A 459 -30.47 0.19 6.12
N ARG A 460 -31.70 0.63 5.92
CA ARG A 460 -32.11 1.95 6.36
C ARG A 460 -32.05 2.01 7.87
N ASN A 461 -31.49 3.10 8.37
CA ASN A 461 -31.67 3.47 9.74
C ASN A 461 -33.07 4.04 9.91
N VAL A 462 -33.97 3.24 10.49
CA VAL A 462 -35.38 3.62 10.78
C VAL A 462 -35.56 4.10 12.22
N ASP A 463 -34.48 4.12 13.00
CA ASP A 463 -34.53 4.53 14.41
C ASP A 463 -34.19 6.02 14.48
N GLU A 464 -35.16 6.83 14.84
CA GLU A 464 -35.01 8.30 14.95
C GLU A 464 -34.03 8.72 16.05
N ASP A 465 -33.75 7.80 17.00
CA ASP A 465 -32.81 8.03 18.10
C ASP A 465 -31.35 7.67 17.72
N VAL A 466 -31.08 7.27 16.48
CA VAL A 466 -29.71 6.90 16.08
C VAL A 466 -28.89 8.17 15.80
N PRO A 467 -27.81 8.39 16.56
CA PRO A 467 -27.06 9.65 16.54
C PRO A 467 -26.13 9.83 15.33
N TYR A 468 -25.90 8.80 14.52
CA TYR A 468 -24.90 8.80 13.46
C TYR A 468 -25.54 8.51 12.10
N PRO A 469 -26.06 9.53 11.39
CA PRO A 469 -26.70 9.33 10.10
C PRO A 469 -25.72 8.80 9.06
N TYR A 470 -26.23 7.89 8.24
CA TYR A 470 -25.54 7.38 7.08
C TYR A 470 -26.14 7.99 5.81
N ILE A 471 -25.33 8.70 5.03
CA ILE A 471 -25.83 9.46 3.88
C ILE A 471 -25.78 8.56 2.63
N ALA A 472 -26.95 8.20 2.12
CA ALA A 472 -27.16 7.35 0.96
C ALA A 472 -28.06 8.06 -0.05
N LYS A 473 -27.49 8.91 -0.89
CA LYS A 473 -28.22 9.68 -1.91
C LYS A 473 -27.32 9.95 -3.12
N GLY A 474 -27.90 10.05 -4.31
CA GLY A 474 -27.14 10.40 -5.51
C GLY A 474 -27.73 9.86 -6.80
N VAL A 475 -26.86 9.61 -7.77
CA VAL A 475 -27.20 9.15 -9.11
C VAL A 475 -26.45 7.88 -9.44
N ILE A 476 -27.17 6.86 -9.96
CA ILE A 476 -26.60 5.60 -10.40
C ILE A 476 -26.97 5.38 -11.86
N ASN A 477 -25.97 5.33 -12.73
CA ASN A 477 -26.12 5.05 -14.15
C ASN A 477 -25.45 3.71 -14.45
N ILE A 478 -26.22 2.74 -14.93
CA ILE A 478 -25.73 1.42 -15.30
C ILE A 478 -26.10 1.17 -16.75
N ARG A 479 -25.08 0.86 -17.57
CA ARG A 479 -25.22 0.61 -18.99
C ARG A 479 -24.39 -0.62 -19.41
N GLY A 480 -25.00 -1.48 -20.24
CA GLY A 480 -24.29 -2.63 -20.81
C GLY A 480 -23.82 -3.64 -19.73
N VAL A 481 -24.72 -4.00 -18.80
CA VAL A 481 -24.44 -5.07 -17.82
C VAL A 481 -24.96 -6.39 -18.36
N GLU A 482 -24.08 -7.39 -18.40
CA GLU A 482 -24.39 -8.78 -18.75
C GLU A 482 -24.26 -9.66 -17.49
N VAL A 483 -25.28 -10.46 -17.19
CA VAL A 483 -25.31 -11.42 -16.09
C VAL A 483 -25.40 -12.83 -16.68
N ALA A 484 -24.39 -13.67 -16.43
CA ALA A 484 -24.27 -15.00 -17.08
C ALA A 484 -25.44 -15.95 -16.76
N SER A 485 -26.00 -15.88 -15.55
CA SER A 485 -27.19 -16.67 -15.19
C SER A 485 -28.49 -16.19 -15.88
N GLY A 486 -28.47 -15.02 -16.53
CA GLY A 486 -29.64 -14.37 -17.09
C GLY A 486 -30.60 -13.77 -16.05
N LYS A 487 -30.24 -13.80 -14.76
CA LYS A 487 -31.05 -13.20 -13.69
C LYS A 487 -30.92 -11.68 -13.69
N PRO A 488 -31.94 -10.94 -13.19
CA PRO A 488 -31.91 -9.49 -13.18
C PRO A 488 -30.84 -8.94 -12.19
N LEU A 489 -30.33 -7.75 -12.48
CA LEU A 489 -29.58 -6.96 -11.53
C LEU A 489 -30.57 -6.12 -10.69
N GLU A 490 -30.72 -6.46 -9.42
CA GLU A 490 -31.64 -5.80 -8.49
C GLU A 490 -30.93 -4.65 -7.75
N VAL A 491 -31.67 -3.71 -7.17
CA VAL A 491 -31.11 -2.62 -6.37
C VAL A 491 -30.57 -3.16 -5.04
N ASN A 492 -31.44 -3.74 -4.24
CA ASN A 492 -31.19 -4.30 -2.91
C ASN A 492 -32.43 -5.06 -2.43
N GLN A 493 -32.30 -5.84 -1.36
CA GLN A 493 -33.45 -6.49 -0.69
C GLN A 493 -34.34 -5.51 0.09
N GLU A 494 -33.85 -4.32 0.41
CA GLU A 494 -34.57 -3.25 1.12
C GLU A 494 -34.54 -1.96 0.27
N PRO A 495 -35.35 -1.87 -0.81
CA PRO A 495 -35.25 -0.76 -1.79
C PRO A 495 -35.47 0.65 -1.19
N GLU A 496 -36.25 0.75 -0.12
CA GLU A 496 -36.49 2.01 0.59
C GLU A 496 -35.23 2.65 1.20
N THR A 497 -34.20 1.86 1.45
CA THR A 497 -32.89 2.37 1.87
C THR A 497 -32.24 3.25 0.81
N PHE A 498 -32.59 3.03 -0.47
CA PHE A 498 -31.99 3.68 -1.63
C PHE A 498 -32.98 4.60 -2.36
N GLN A 499 -34.07 5.01 -1.70
CA GLN A 499 -35.11 5.89 -2.29
C GLN A 499 -34.59 7.25 -2.73
N ASP A 500 -33.50 7.75 -2.14
CA ASP A 500 -32.86 9.01 -2.46
C ASP A 500 -31.81 8.90 -3.59
N TYR A 501 -31.74 7.74 -4.23
CA TYR A 501 -30.97 7.55 -5.46
C TYR A 501 -31.87 7.61 -6.70
N THR A 502 -31.40 8.34 -7.70
CA THR A 502 -31.95 8.24 -9.06
C THR A 502 -31.20 7.14 -9.79
N ILE A 503 -31.87 6.00 -10.06
CA ILE A 503 -31.24 4.82 -10.65
C ILE A 503 -31.72 4.64 -12.09
N THR A 504 -30.79 4.64 -13.04
CA THR A 504 -31.00 4.39 -14.45
C THR A 504 -30.23 3.15 -14.87
N VAL A 505 -30.95 2.09 -15.30
CA VAL A 505 -30.36 0.87 -15.85
C VAL A 505 -30.78 0.76 -17.30
N SER A 506 -29.80 0.73 -18.22
CA SER A 506 -30.00 0.58 -19.65
C SER A 506 -29.18 -0.60 -20.20
N ARG A 507 -29.71 -1.23 -21.22
CA ARG A 507 -29.06 -2.35 -21.91
C ARG A 507 -27.94 -1.89 -22.84
#